data_9ec92bb1ecc33e33312133444d0db480
#
_entry.id   9ec92bb1ecc33e33312133444d0db480
#
_cell.length_a   1.000
_cell.length_b   1.000
_cell.length_c   1.000
_cell.angle_alpha   90.00
_cell.angle_beta   90.00
_cell.angle_gamma   90.00
#
_symmetry.space_group_name_H-M   'P 1'
#
loop_
_entity.id
_entity.type
_entity.pdbx_description
1 polymer ?
#
loop_
_entity_poly.entity_id
_entity_poly.type
_entity_poly.pdbx_seq_one_letter_code
_entity_poly.pdbx_strand_id
1 'polypeptide(L)'
;MEAVKKYGILTVGSVILGISDYMFKFQNHFSFGGVSGIAVIMSGLLGGSASTYTFVINMLLLVVAFVLLGKEVAMRSAYVSVLYSVTLEVIQYVWPMSKPLTNQPVLELVFCFMIIAVCSAIFFNMNASSGGSDIIALILKKYTNVSIGTALLVVDFIVVI
;
A
#
# COMPACT_ATOMS: atom_id res chain seq x y z
N MET A 1 24.69 5.61 10.86
CA MET A 1 24.19 6.73 10.03
C MET A 1 23.34 6.26 8.85
N GLU A 2 23.70 5.19 8.13
CA GLU A 2 22.90 4.68 6.99
C GLU A 2 21.54 4.11 7.40
N ALA A 3 21.42 3.40 8.51
CA ALA A 3 20.15 2.85 8.98
C ALA A 3 19.15 3.97 9.28
N VAL A 4 19.56 5.04 9.93
CA VAL A 4 18.69 6.19 10.25
C VAL A 4 18.18 6.86 8.98
N LYS A 5 19.03 7.03 7.96
CA LYS A 5 18.62 7.55 6.66
C LYS A 5 17.59 6.65 5.97
N LYS A 6 17.80 5.32 6.01
CA LYS A 6 16.86 4.35 5.42
C LYS A 6 15.48 4.42 6.08
N TYR A 7 15.43 4.39 7.42
CA TYR A 7 14.15 4.52 8.14
C TYR A 7 13.51 5.89 7.95
N GLY A 8 14.29 6.97 7.87
CA GLY A 8 13.78 8.30 7.56
C GLY A 8 13.07 8.37 6.19
N ILE A 9 13.68 7.78 5.16
CA ILE A 9 13.07 7.72 3.81
C ILE A 9 11.81 6.84 3.82
N LEU A 10 11.84 5.70 4.51
CA LEU A 10 10.66 4.83 4.65
C LEU A 10 9.52 5.56 5.36
N THR A 11 9.83 6.35 6.40
CA THR A 11 8.84 7.16 7.12
C THR A 11 8.18 8.18 6.19
N VAL A 12 8.97 8.99 5.51
CA VAL A 12 8.47 10.01 4.59
C VAL A 12 7.63 9.38 3.47
N GLY A 13 8.11 8.29 2.87
CA GLY A 13 7.39 7.56 1.83
C GLY A 13 6.05 7.00 2.33
N SER A 14 6.02 6.43 3.54
CA SER A 14 4.79 5.88 4.12
C SER A 14 3.75 6.95 4.41
N VAL A 15 4.18 8.10 4.93
CA VAL A 15 3.29 9.24 5.20
C VAL A 15 2.73 9.81 3.90
N ILE A 16 3.57 10.03 2.89
CA ILE A 16 3.14 10.52 1.57
C ILE A 16 2.14 9.55 0.93
N LEU A 17 2.43 8.24 0.98
CA LEU A 17 1.55 7.22 0.43
C LEU A 17 0.19 7.20 1.14
N GLY A 18 0.18 7.24 2.48
CA GLY A 18 -1.06 7.26 3.27
C GLY A 18 -1.92 8.49 3.00
N ILE A 19 -1.30 9.67 2.91
CA ILE A 19 -2.00 10.91 2.56
C ILE A 19 -2.58 10.83 1.15
N SER A 20 -1.80 10.35 0.18
CA SER A 20 -2.23 10.21 -1.20
C SER A 20 -3.41 9.25 -1.35
N ASP A 21 -3.34 8.08 -0.71
CA ASP A 21 -4.42 7.09 -0.75
C ASP A 21 -5.69 7.63 -0.09
N TYR A 22 -5.56 8.34 1.02
CA TYR A 22 -6.72 8.96 1.65
C TYR A 22 -7.37 10.01 0.75
N MET A 23 -6.58 10.93 0.20
CA MET A 23 -7.10 12.07 -0.56
C MET A 23 -7.66 11.68 -1.94
N PHE A 24 -6.98 10.78 -2.64
CA PHE A 24 -7.31 10.48 -4.03
C PHE A 24 -8.05 9.16 -4.18
N LYS A 25 -7.65 8.12 -3.48
CA LYS A 25 -8.17 6.78 -3.65
C LYS A 25 -9.48 6.55 -2.92
N PHE A 26 -9.50 6.81 -1.61
CA PHE A 26 -10.68 6.50 -0.80
C PHE A 26 -11.84 7.46 -1.05
N GLN A 27 -11.57 8.72 -1.33
CA GLN A 27 -12.60 9.71 -1.63
C GLN A 27 -13.31 9.46 -2.97
N ASN A 28 -12.60 8.91 -3.94
CA ASN A 28 -13.15 8.54 -5.25
C ASN A 28 -13.67 7.10 -5.31
N HIS A 29 -13.61 6.34 -4.21
CA HIS A 29 -13.96 4.90 -4.17
C HIS A 29 -13.21 4.07 -5.23
N PHE A 30 -11.97 4.41 -5.52
CA PHE A 30 -11.17 3.68 -6.49
C PHE A 30 -10.78 2.30 -5.95
N SER A 31 -11.14 1.24 -6.66
CA SER A 31 -10.88 -0.17 -6.33
C SER A 31 -9.64 -0.72 -7.02
N PHE A 32 -8.52 0.00 -6.99
CA PHE A 32 -7.25 -0.49 -7.54
C PHE A 32 -6.20 -0.71 -6.43
N GLY A 33 -5.11 -1.37 -6.80
CA GLY A 33 -3.95 -1.56 -5.93
C GLY A 33 -4.10 -2.75 -4.98
N GLY A 34 -4.37 -3.91 -5.55
CA GLY A 34 -4.26 -5.19 -4.84
C GLY A 34 -5.14 -5.27 -3.60
N VAL A 35 -4.53 -5.46 -2.45
CA VAL A 35 -5.24 -5.69 -1.17
C VAL A 35 -6.15 -4.54 -0.77
N SER A 36 -5.77 -3.29 -1.00
CA SER A 36 -6.64 -2.16 -0.68
C SER A 36 -7.87 -2.08 -1.62
N GLY A 37 -7.74 -2.57 -2.86
CA GLY A 37 -8.88 -2.76 -3.76
C GLY A 37 -9.86 -3.81 -3.20
N ILE A 38 -9.35 -4.96 -2.77
CA ILE A 38 -10.16 -6.01 -2.09
C ILE A 38 -10.83 -5.44 -0.84
N ALA A 39 -10.11 -4.65 -0.04
CA ALA A 39 -10.65 -4.04 1.18
C ALA A 39 -11.80 -3.06 0.89
N VAL A 40 -11.73 -2.29 -0.20
CA VAL A 40 -12.84 -1.42 -0.65
C VAL A 40 -14.05 -2.25 -1.05
N ILE A 41 -13.87 -3.33 -1.80
CA ILE A 41 -14.95 -4.25 -2.18
C ILE A 41 -15.58 -4.89 -0.93
N MET A 42 -14.76 -5.39 -0.01
CA MET A 42 -15.26 -5.98 1.26
C MET A 42 -16.02 -4.97 2.10
N SER A 43 -15.56 -3.74 2.18
CA SER A 43 -16.25 -2.65 2.87
C SER A 43 -17.63 -2.37 2.25
N GLY A 44 -17.75 -2.43 0.93
CA GLY A 44 -19.02 -2.26 0.22
C GLY A 44 -20.02 -3.42 0.44
N LEU A 45 -19.50 -4.65 0.56
CA LEU A 45 -20.35 -5.85 0.71
C LEU A 45 -20.72 -6.16 2.15
N LEU A 46 -19.80 -6.04 3.09
CA LEU A 46 -19.92 -6.44 4.48
C LEU A 46 -20.18 -5.26 5.42
N GLY A 47 -20.05 -4.03 4.92
CA GLY A 47 -20.04 -2.82 5.73
C GLY A 47 -18.71 -2.63 6.47
N GLY A 48 -18.58 -1.54 7.20
CA GLY A 48 -17.36 -1.22 7.93
C GLY A 48 -16.38 -0.36 7.13
N SER A 49 -15.21 -0.09 7.70
CA SER A 49 -14.19 0.77 7.10
C SER A 49 -13.24 -0.02 6.20
N ALA A 50 -13.00 0.48 5.00
CA ALA A 50 -11.99 -0.09 4.10
C ALA A 50 -10.59 -0.08 4.73
N SER A 51 -10.28 0.90 5.58
CA SER A 51 -9.01 0.97 6.31
C SER A 51 -8.82 -0.21 7.27
N THR A 52 -9.89 -0.62 7.97
CA THR A 52 -9.86 -1.78 8.87
C THR A 52 -9.58 -3.07 8.11
N TYR A 53 -10.26 -3.30 6.99
CA TYR A 53 -10.01 -4.48 6.15
C TYR A 53 -8.59 -4.47 5.58
N THR A 54 -8.12 -3.32 5.10
CA THR A 54 -6.74 -3.16 4.63
C THR A 54 -5.73 -3.51 5.73
N PHE A 55 -5.95 -3.03 6.95
CA PHE A 55 -5.08 -3.33 8.09
C PHE A 55 -5.03 -4.84 8.40
N VAL A 56 -6.18 -5.49 8.51
CA VAL A 56 -6.26 -6.93 8.82
C VAL A 56 -5.56 -7.77 7.75
N ILE A 57 -5.84 -7.51 6.48
CA ILE A 57 -5.22 -8.26 5.38
C ILE A 57 -3.71 -8.00 5.34
N ASN A 58 -3.27 -6.76 5.56
CA ASN A 58 -1.85 -6.42 5.63
C ASN A 58 -1.14 -7.14 6.79
N MET A 59 -1.77 -7.28 7.95
CA MET A 59 -1.20 -8.03 9.08
C MET A 59 -1.02 -9.51 8.72
N LEU A 60 -2.00 -10.14 8.07
CA LEU A 60 -1.88 -11.52 7.60
C LEU A 60 -0.75 -11.68 6.58
N LEU A 61 -0.66 -10.78 5.61
CA LEU A 61 0.41 -10.80 4.61
C LEU A 61 1.80 -10.56 5.22
N LEU A 62 1.90 -9.76 6.27
CA LEU A 62 3.16 -9.57 7.00
C LEU A 62 3.64 -10.84 7.69
N VAL A 63 2.71 -11.64 8.25
CA VAL A 63 3.06 -12.96 8.81
C VAL A 63 3.60 -13.87 7.71
N VAL A 64 2.95 -13.89 6.55
CA VAL A 64 3.44 -14.64 5.38
C VAL A 64 4.81 -14.14 4.92
N ALA A 65 5.00 -12.81 4.87
CA ALA A 65 6.28 -12.21 4.52
C ALA A 65 7.39 -12.61 5.50
N PHE A 66 7.10 -12.67 6.79
CA PHE A 66 8.06 -13.09 7.79
C PHE A 66 8.59 -14.50 7.55
N VAL A 67 7.69 -15.41 7.21
CA VAL A 67 8.04 -16.82 6.94
C VAL A 67 8.78 -16.99 5.61
N LEU A 68 8.29 -16.32 4.56
CA LEU A 68 8.76 -16.55 3.19
C LEU A 68 9.91 -15.62 2.77
N LEU A 69 9.89 -14.34 3.15
CA LEU A 69 10.89 -13.35 2.73
C LEU A 69 12.03 -13.18 3.72
N GLY A 70 11.82 -13.55 4.98
CA GLY A 70 12.79 -13.45 6.04
C GLY A 70 12.60 -12.19 6.92
N LYS A 71 13.26 -12.23 8.08
CA LYS A 71 13.06 -11.27 9.18
C LYS A 71 13.31 -9.81 8.79
N GLU A 72 14.36 -9.56 8.01
CA GLU A 72 14.76 -8.17 7.68
C GLU A 72 13.71 -7.47 6.79
N VAL A 73 13.27 -8.14 5.72
CA VAL A 73 12.23 -7.63 4.81
C VAL A 73 10.92 -7.48 5.55
N ALA A 74 10.54 -8.48 6.34
CA ALA A 74 9.30 -8.46 7.11
C ALA A 74 9.26 -7.31 8.12
N MET A 75 10.34 -7.07 8.86
CA MET A 75 10.39 -5.99 9.85
C MET A 75 10.30 -4.60 9.20
N ARG A 76 11.00 -4.38 8.09
CA ARG A 76 10.91 -3.12 7.35
C ARG A 76 9.51 -2.91 6.76
N SER A 77 8.93 -3.96 6.19
CA SER A 77 7.56 -3.92 5.67
C SER A 77 6.54 -3.71 6.77
N ALA A 78 6.69 -4.36 7.93
CA ALA A 78 5.85 -4.13 9.09
C ALA A 78 5.89 -2.67 9.55
N TYR A 79 7.08 -2.09 9.62
CA TYR A 79 7.26 -0.68 9.98
C TYR A 79 6.52 0.24 9.00
N VAL A 80 6.72 0.05 7.69
CA VAL A 80 6.06 0.84 6.63
C VAL A 80 4.54 0.66 6.70
N SER A 81 4.04 -0.57 6.82
CA SER A 81 2.60 -0.88 6.86
C SER A 81 1.90 -0.29 8.09
N VAL A 82 2.52 -0.38 9.27
CA VAL A 82 1.98 0.23 10.49
C VAL A 82 1.94 1.74 10.35
N LEU A 83 3.01 2.35 9.87
CA LEU A 83 3.08 3.80 9.69
C LEU A 83 2.07 4.29 8.65
N TYR A 84 1.93 3.57 7.55
CA TYR A 84 0.91 3.84 6.53
C TYR A 84 -0.52 3.79 7.11
N SER A 85 -0.83 2.72 7.87
CA SER A 85 -2.16 2.56 8.49
C SER A 85 -2.44 3.65 9.53
N VAL A 86 -1.47 3.97 10.37
CA VAL A 86 -1.58 5.07 11.34
C VAL A 86 -1.79 6.41 10.63
N THR A 87 -1.07 6.66 9.54
CA THR A 87 -1.24 7.89 8.75
C THR A 87 -2.64 8.00 8.17
N LEU A 88 -3.19 6.90 7.64
CA LEU A 88 -4.56 6.87 7.13
C LEU A 88 -5.58 7.21 8.22
N GLU A 89 -5.48 6.61 9.40
CA GLU A 89 -6.40 6.89 10.49
C GLU A 89 -6.26 8.32 11.02
N VAL A 90 -5.03 8.79 11.21
CA VAL A 90 -4.77 10.16 11.69
C VAL A 90 -5.33 11.18 10.72
N ILE A 91 -5.07 11.04 9.41
CA ILE A 91 -5.55 12.02 8.44
C ILE A 91 -7.07 12.01 8.30
N GLN A 92 -7.70 10.83 8.40
CA GLN A 92 -9.15 10.71 8.41
C GLN A 92 -9.78 11.41 9.61
N TYR A 93 -9.11 11.38 10.77
CA TYR A 93 -9.59 12.03 11.98
C TYR A 93 -9.34 13.55 11.96
N VAL A 94 -8.15 13.99 11.51
CA VAL A 94 -7.74 15.41 11.50
C VAL A 94 -8.39 16.18 10.36
N TRP A 95 -8.59 15.55 9.22
CA TRP A 95 -9.17 16.17 8.02
C TRP A 95 -10.23 15.27 7.38
N PRO A 96 -11.41 15.14 7.99
CA PRO A 96 -12.48 14.33 7.43
C PRO A 96 -12.97 14.92 6.11
N MET A 97 -12.60 14.30 5.00
CA MET A 97 -13.08 14.68 3.67
C MET A 97 -14.33 13.89 3.33
N SER A 98 -15.38 14.56 2.85
CA SER A 98 -16.62 13.94 2.40
C SER A 98 -16.79 13.97 0.87
N LYS A 99 -15.84 14.56 0.17
CA LYS A 99 -15.87 14.71 -1.30
C LYS A 99 -14.45 14.61 -1.86
N PRO A 100 -14.29 14.16 -3.13
CA PRO A 100 -13.02 14.22 -3.83
C PRO A 100 -12.41 15.63 -3.85
N LEU A 101 -11.10 15.71 -3.98
CA LEU A 101 -10.37 16.98 -3.96
C LEU A 101 -10.71 17.85 -5.18
N THR A 102 -10.95 17.22 -6.32
CA THR A 102 -11.31 17.88 -7.57
C THR A 102 -12.53 17.23 -8.22
N ASN A 103 -13.13 17.89 -9.21
CA ASN A 103 -14.21 17.32 -10.00
C ASN A 103 -13.70 16.52 -11.22
N GLN A 104 -12.42 16.13 -11.20
CA GLN A 104 -11.76 15.41 -12.29
C GLN A 104 -11.17 14.08 -11.81
N PRO A 105 -11.97 13.02 -11.71
CA PRO A 105 -11.54 11.73 -11.14
C PRO A 105 -10.37 11.10 -11.90
N VAL A 106 -10.30 11.29 -13.22
CA VAL A 106 -9.20 10.76 -14.03
C VAL A 106 -7.86 11.44 -13.68
N LEU A 107 -7.88 12.75 -13.42
CA LEU A 107 -6.69 13.48 -13.00
C LEU A 107 -6.20 13.01 -11.64
N GLU A 108 -7.12 12.85 -10.69
CA GLU A 108 -6.80 12.32 -9.35
C GLU A 108 -6.26 10.90 -9.41
N LEU A 109 -6.81 10.07 -10.30
CA LEU A 109 -6.32 8.72 -10.54
C LEU A 109 -4.87 8.71 -11.02
N VAL A 110 -4.52 9.56 -11.98
CA VAL A 110 -3.15 9.67 -12.52
C VAL A 110 -2.18 10.12 -11.44
N PHE A 111 -2.52 11.15 -10.66
CA PHE A 111 -1.67 11.60 -9.55
C PHE A 111 -1.48 10.51 -8.49
N CYS A 112 -2.55 9.82 -8.12
CA CYS A 112 -2.49 8.71 -7.18
C CYS A 112 -1.51 7.62 -7.66
N PHE A 113 -1.64 7.18 -8.91
CA PHE A 113 -0.73 6.17 -9.49
C PHE A 113 0.72 6.63 -9.54
N MET A 114 0.98 7.88 -9.88
CA MET A 114 2.35 8.41 -9.89
C MET A 114 2.98 8.37 -8.50
N ILE A 115 2.25 8.80 -7.46
CA ILE A 115 2.75 8.80 -6.09
C ILE A 115 2.98 7.38 -5.59
N ILE A 116 2.02 6.47 -5.81
CA ILE A 116 2.14 5.06 -5.44
C ILE A 116 3.37 4.43 -6.12
N ALA A 117 3.55 4.65 -7.41
CA ALA A 117 4.67 4.08 -8.17
C ALA A 117 6.04 4.55 -7.62
N VAL A 118 6.17 5.85 -7.33
CA VAL A 118 7.41 6.41 -6.75
C VAL A 118 7.66 5.85 -5.35
N CYS A 119 6.65 5.83 -4.48
CA CYS A 119 6.78 5.31 -3.12
C CYS A 119 7.12 3.81 -3.13
N SER A 120 6.42 3.00 -3.93
CA SER A 120 6.70 1.56 -4.06
C SER A 120 8.10 1.29 -4.61
N ALA A 121 8.57 2.06 -5.60
CA ALA A 121 9.93 1.94 -6.11
C ALA A 121 10.99 2.21 -5.03
N ILE A 122 10.76 3.21 -4.18
CA ILE A 122 11.63 3.53 -3.04
C ILE A 122 11.62 2.38 -2.02
N PHE A 123 10.45 1.87 -1.66
CA PHE A 123 10.32 0.77 -0.70
C PHE A 123 11.01 -0.50 -1.20
N PHE A 124 10.79 -0.89 -2.45
CA PHE A 124 11.44 -2.08 -3.03
C PHE A 124 12.96 -1.96 -3.10
N ASN A 125 13.49 -0.77 -3.39
CA ASN A 125 14.93 -0.53 -3.37
C ASN A 125 15.54 -0.69 -1.96
N MET A 126 14.72 -0.50 -0.93
CA MET A 126 15.11 -0.68 0.47
C MET A 126 14.75 -2.05 1.06
N ASN A 127 14.33 -3.00 0.22
CA ASN A 127 13.80 -4.31 0.65
C ASN A 127 12.67 -4.15 1.69
N ALA A 128 11.73 -3.28 1.39
CA ALA A 128 10.52 -3.04 2.16
C ALA A 128 9.31 -3.02 1.23
N SER A 129 8.12 -3.06 1.80
CA SER A 129 6.84 -3.01 1.11
C SER A 129 5.86 -2.20 1.94
N SER A 130 4.91 -1.53 1.30
CA SER A 130 3.79 -0.88 1.98
C SER A 130 2.78 -1.88 2.55
N GLY A 131 2.95 -3.15 2.26
CA GLY A 131 1.98 -4.19 2.52
C GLY A 131 1.19 -4.54 1.25
N GLY A 132 0.12 -5.32 1.41
CA GLY A 132 -0.75 -5.64 0.29
C GLY A 132 -0.13 -6.49 -0.80
N SER A 133 -0.54 -6.24 -2.04
CA SER A 133 -0.05 -6.94 -3.23
C SER A 133 1.46 -6.84 -3.42
N ASP A 134 2.08 -5.80 -2.90
CA ASP A 134 3.53 -5.60 -2.93
C ASP A 134 4.28 -6.75 -2.26
N ILE A 135 3.76 -7.28 -1.13
CA ILE A 135 4.35 -8.45 -0.44
C ILE A 135 4.28 -9.67 -1.34
N ILE A 136 3.15 -9.89 -2.02
CA ILE A 136 2.98 -11.00 -2.94
C ILE A 136 3.95 -10.87 -4.11
N ALA A 137 4.13 -9.68 -4.65
CA ALA A 137 5.11 -9.40 -5.71
C ALA A 137 6.56 -9.66 -5.26
N LEU A 138 6.92 -9.29 -4.03
CA LEU A 138 8.23 -9.60 -3.45
C LEU A 138 8.45 -11.11 -3.27
N ILE A 139 7.41 -11.85 -2.86
CA ILE A 139 7.46 -13.31 -2.76
C ILE A 139 7.67 -13.91 -4.15
N LEU A 140 6.87 -13.48 -5.13
CA LEU A 140 6.99 -13.94 -6.51
C LEU A 140 8.40 -13.68 -7.07
N LYS A 141 8.93 -12.46 -6.88
CA LYS A 141 10.31 -12.13 -7.26
C LYS A 141 11.34 -13.03 -6.59
N LYS A 142 11.15 -13.40 -5.33
CA LYS A 142 12.10 -14.25 -4.60
C LYS A 142 12.16 -15.67 -5.15
N TYR A 143 11.02 -16.23 -5.55
CA TYR A 143 10.91 -17.64 -6.01
C TYR A 143 10.94 -17.77 -7.55
N THR A 144 10.90 -16.67 -8.28
CA THR A 144 10.95 -16.64 -9.73
C THR A 144 11.98 -15.62 -10.21
N ASN A 145 12.48 -15.77 -11.45
CA ASN A 145 13.43 -14.83 -12.05
C ASN A 145 12.75 -13.63 -12.74
N VAL A 146 11.50 -13.32 -12.37
CA VAL A 146 10.78 -12.18 -12.95
C VAL A 146 11.17 -10.86 -12.30
N SER A 147 11.09 -9.78 -13.06
CA SER A 147 11.28 -8.44 -12.54
C SER A 147 10.15 -8.08 -11.57
N ILE A 148 10.43 -7.20 -10.60
CA ILE A 148 9.42 -6.78 -9.62
C ILE A 148 8.22 -6.09 -10.28
N GLY A 149 8.46 -5.33 -11.36
CA GLY A 149 7.38 -4.70 -12.14
C GLY A 149 6.47 -5.73 -12.81
N THR A 150 7.04 -6.79 -13.39
CA THR A 150 6.25 -7.89 -13.97
C THR A 150 5.47 -8.63 -12.90
N ALA A 151 6.08 -8.87 -11.73
CA ALA A 151 5.42 -9.52 -10.60
C ALA A 151 4.22 -8.71 -10.11
N LEU A 152 4.36 -7.38 -9.99
CA LEU A 152 3.25 -6.47 -9.63
C LEU A 152 2.13 -6.53 -10.65
N LEU A 153 2.44 -6.43 -11.95
CA LEU A 153 1.43 -6.51 -13.01
C LEU A 153 0.64 -7.82 -12.95
N VAL A 154 1.32 -8.95 -12.73
CA VAL A 154 0.65 -10.25 -12.61
C VAL A 154 -0.27 -10.29 -11.39
N VAL A 155 0.20 -9.82 -10.23
CA VAL A 155 -0.60 -9.81 -9.00
C VAL A 155 -1.80 -8.89 -9.13
N ASP A 156 -1.62 -7.66 -9.64
CA ASP A 156 -2.71 -6.71 -9.81
C ASP A 156 -3.74 -7.21 -10.84
N PHE A 157 -3.29 -7.88 -11.91
CA PHE A 157 -4.18 -8.50 -12.88
C PHE A 157 -5.04 -9.61 -12.27
N ILE A 158 -4.46 -10.45 -11.41
CA ILE A 158 -5.19 -11.52 -10.70
C ILE A 158 -6.24 -10.94 -9.74
N VAL A 159 -5.95 -9.79 -9.12
CA VAL A 159 -6.88 -9.15 -8.17
C VAL A 159 -8.05 -8.47 -8.89
N VAL A 160 -7.88 -8.04 -10.14
CA VAL A 160 -8.92 -7.34 -10.93
C VAL A 160 -9.91 -8.31 -11.59
N ILE A 161 -9.53 -9.57 -11.81
CA ILE A 161 -10.40 -10.61 -12.38
C ILE A 161 -11.27 -11.23 -11.27
#